data_0d220f0b2d758d21121f41d781d713f5
#
_entry.id   0d220f0b2d758d21121f41d781d713f5
#
_cell.length_a   1.000
_cell.length_b   1.000
_cell.length_c   1.000
_cell.angle_alpha   90.00
_cell.angle_beta   90.00
_cell.angle_gamma   90.00
#
_symmetry.space_group_name_H-M   'P 1'
#
loop_
_entity.id
_entity.type
_entity.pdbx_description
1 polymer ?
#
loop_
_entity_poly.entity_id
_entity_poly.type
_entity_poly.pdbx_seq_one_letter_code
_entity_poly.pdbx_strand_id
1 'polypeptide(L)'
;MWTEAFERIVQALPAACVTVYGERLHSVAIYGSVARGTMRPDSDVDVLIVADALADSRAARMDEFERIDRLLADPIVTARTVGVHTVLIPTLKTPDELRAGSPLYLDMTDQARILYDRGGLLRGYLDDLARRLQILGARRVPFGGGYYWELKPDFRWGDRIEL
;
A
#
# COMPACT_ATOMS: atom_id res chain seq x y z
N MET A 1 -6.05 -10.42 -20.07
CA MET A 1 -7.18 -11.25 -19.61
C MET A 1 -7.43 -11.09 -18.11
N TRP A 2 -6.94 -11.96 -17.21
CA TRP A 2 -7.10 -11.74 -15.77
C TRP A 2 -6.27 -10.56 -15.24
N THR A 3 -5.11 -10.25 -15.80
CA THR A 3 -4.33 -9.06 -15.50
C THR A 3 -5.09 -7.77 -15.79
N GLU A 4 -5.84 -7.71 -16.88
CA GLU A 4 -6.69 -6.58 -17.21
C GLU A 4 -7.85 -6.41 -16.21
N ALA A 5 -8.34 -7.52 -15.65
CA ALA A 5 -9.39 -7.45 -14.63
C ALA A 5 -8.86 -6.78 -13.34
N PHE A 6 -7.66 -7.13 -12.90
CA PHE A 6 -7.00 -6.42 -11.80
C PHE A 6 -6.79 -4.93 -12.12
N GLU A 7 -6.32 -4.63 -13.33
CA GLU A 7 -6.04 -3.25 -13.71
C GLU A 7 -7.32 -2.38 -13.71
N ARG A 8 -8.46 -2.92 -14.12
CA ARG A 8 -9.75 -2.22 -14.03
C ARG A 8 -10.14 -1.89 -12.59
N ILE A 9 -9.93 -2.83 -11.65
CA ILE A 9 -10.18 -2.59 -10.22
C ILE A 9 -9.24 -1.48 -9.72
N VAL A 10 -7.96 -1.57 -10.05
CA VAL A 10 -6.93 -0.60 -9.65
C VAL A 10 -7.23 0.79 -10.19
N GLN A 11 -7.64 0.90 -11.44
CA GLN A 11 -7.98 2.18 -12.07
C GLN A 11 -9.24 2.84 -11.47
N ALA A 12 -10.18 2.06 -10.98
CA ALA A 12 -11.40 2.57 -10.35
C ALA A 12 -11.19 2.98 -8.88
N LEU A 13 -10.13 2.50 -8.24
CA LEU A 13 -9.88 2.69 -6.81
C LEU A 13 -9.71 4.16 -6.38
N PRO A 14 -8.95 5.02 -7.09
CA PRO A 14 -8.79 6.42 -6.68
C PRO A 14 -10.10 7.19 -6.61
N ALA A 15 -10.97 7.04 -7.61
CA ALA A 15 -12.26 7.71 -7.65
C ALA A 15 -13.18 7.26 -6.51
N ALA A 16 -13.19 5.97 -6.18
CA ALA A 16 -13.93 5.44 -5.03
C ALA A 16 -13.41 6.03 -3.71
N CYS A 17 -12.09 6.13 -3.55
CA CYS A 17 -11.47 6.73 -2.36
C CYS A 17 -11.80 8.22 -2.24
N VAL A 18 -11.77 8.97 -3.34
CA VAL A 18 -12.17 10.38 -3.36
C VAL A 18 -13.64 10.54 -2.97
N THR A 19 -14.52 9.67 -3.45
CA THR A 19 -15.95 9.69 -3.09
C THR A 19 -16.17 9.48 -1.60
N VAL A 20 -15.42 8.57 -0.97
CA VAL A 20 -15.61 8.21 0.45
C VAL A 20 -14.92 9.21 1.38
N TYR A 21 -13.66 9.55 1.11
CA TYR A 21 -12.85 10.38 2.01
C TYR A 21 -12.87 11.88 1.66
N GLY A 22 -13.16 12.24 0.39
CA GLY A 22 -13.23 13.63 -0.04
C GLY A 22 -11.92 14.39 0.23
N GLU A 23 -12.03 15.57 0.80
CA GLU A 23 -10.88 16.43 1.13
C GLU A 23 -9.94 15.86 2.21
N ARG A 24 -10.39 14.86 2.97
CA ARG A 24 -9.55 14.15 3.94
C ARG A 24 -8.51 13.25 3.26
N LEU A 25 -8.73 12.86 2.01
CA LEU A 25 -7.84 11.95 1.29
C LEU A 25 -6.51 12.64 0.94
N HIS A 26 -5.42 12.03 1.34
CA HIS A 26 -4.07 12.43 0.95
C HIS A 26 -3.49 11.54 -0.13
N SER A 27 -3.52 10.23 0.07
CA SER A 27 -2.83 9.30 -0.83
C SER A 27 -3.54 7.96 -0.94
N VAL A 28 -3.44 7.37 -2.13
CA VAL A 28 -3.85 5.99 -2.42
C VAL A 28 -2.72 5.31 -3.18
N ALA A 29 -2.29 4.16 -2.71
CA ALA A 29 -1.32 3.33 -3.38
C ALA A 29 -1.71 1.86 -3.28
N ILE A 30 -1.24 1.06 -4.23
CA ILE A 30 -1.25 -0.40 -4.12
C ILE A 30 0.17 -0.92 -3.92
N TYR A 31 0.27 -2.04 -3.25
CA TYR A 31 1.52 -2.74 -3.00
C TYR A 31 1.32 -4.26 -3.14
N GLY A 32 2.28 -5.07 -2.75
CA GLY A 32 2.17 -6.52 -2.87
C GLY A 32 2.22 -7.03 -4.30
N SER A 33 1.65 -8.19 -4.55
CA SER A 33 1.78 -8.91 -5.82
C SER A 33 1.16 -8.18 -7.01
N VAL A 34 0.04 -7.50 -6.81
CA VAL A 34 -0.65 -6.73 -7.86
C VAL A 34 0.21 -5.56 -8.31
N ALA A 35 0.80 -4.82 -7.38
CA ALA A 35 1.68 -3.70 -7.71
C ALA A 35 2.95 -4.15 -8.47
N ARG A 36 3.50 -5.31 -8.11
CA ARG A 36 4.68 -5.89 -8.77
C ARG A 36 4.39 -6.57 -10.12
N GLY A 37 3.13 -6.78 -10.47
CA GLY A 37 2.76 -7.55 -11.66
C GLY A 37 3.01 -9.05 -11.53
N THR A 38 3.13 -9.57 -10.32
CA THR A 38 3.37 -10.99 -10.02
C THR A 38 2.14 -11.70 -9.43
N MET A 39 0.98 -11.03 -9.51
CA MET A 39 -0.28 -11.54 -9.00
C MET A 39 -0.73 -12.81 -9.73
N ARG A 40 -1.51 -13.61 -9.03
CA ARG A 40 -2.24 -14.78 -9.53
C ARG A 40 -3.74 -14.46 -9.52
N PRO A 41 -4.58 -15.27 -10.19
CA PRO A 41 -6.03 -15.04 -10.21
C PRO A 41 -6.71 -14.98 -8.84
N ASP A 42 -6.09 -15.55 -7.81
CA ASP A 42 -6.54 -15.59 -6.42
C ASP A 42 -5.79 -14.61 -5.50
N SER A 43 -4.99 -13.69 -6.06
CA SER A 43 -4.29 -12.68 -5.28
C SER A 43 -5.24 -11.57 -4.82
N ASP A 44 -5.01 -11.07 -3.61
CA ASP A 44 -5.69 -9.89 -3.10
C ASP A 44 -5.03 -8.60 -3.61
N VAL A 45 -5.78 -7.51 -3.57
CA VAL A 45 -5.27 -6.17 -3.88
C VAL A 45 -4.96 -5.46 -2.56
N ASP A 46 -3.67 -5.38 -2.22
CA ASP A 46 -3.21 -4.66 -1.04
C ASP A 46 -3.22 -3.14 -1.31
N VAL A 47 -3.93 -2.39 -0.48
CA VAL A 47 -4.16 -0.96 -0.67
C VAL A 47 -3.70 -0.18 0.55
N LEU A 48 -2.87 0.85 0.35
CA LEU A 48 -2.58 1.87 1.35
C LEU A 48 -3.42 3.11 1.07
N ILE A 49 -4.18 3.56 2.06
CA ILE A 49 -4.93 4.82 2.03
C ILE A 49 -4.43 5.68 3.17
N VAL A 50 -4.05 6.92 2.84
CA VAL A 50 -3.68 7.94 3.83
C VAL A 50 -4.76 9.03 3.81
N ALA A 51 -5.42 9.23 4.95
CA ALA A 51 -6.49 10.20 5.08
C ALA A 51 -6.51 10.82 6.48
N ASP A 52 -6.96 12.08 6.56
CA ASP A 52 -7.19 12.76 7.83
C ASP A 52 -8.43 12.22 8.55
N ALA A 53 -8.48 12.46 9.85
CA ALA A 53 -9.66 12.20 10.69
C ALA A 53 -10.22 10.79 10.57
N LEU A 54 -9.34 9.80 10.44
CA LEU A 54 -9.74 8.40 10.56
C LEU A 54 -10.13 8.09 12.00
N ALA A 55 -11.13 7.23 12.18
CA ALA A 55 -11.53 6.78 13.51
C ALA A 55 -10.37 6.08 14.25
N ASP A 56 -10.40 6.09 15.57
CA ASP A 56 -9.36 5.46 16.38
C ASP A 56 -9.41 3.93 16.28
N SER A 57 -10.62 3.36 16.24
CA SER A 57 -10.79 1.91 16.16
C SER A 57 -10.64 1.38 14.73
N ARG A 58 -9.98 0.24 14.61
CA ARG A 58 -9.87 -0.48 13.34
C ARG A 58 -11.25 -0.83 12.75
N ALA A 59 -12.18 -1.25 13.60
CA ALA A 59 -13.53 -1.62 13.15
C ALA A 59 -14.24 -0.45 12.46
N ALA A 60 -14.22 0.75 13.07
CA ALA A 60 -14.84 1.93 12.48
C ALA A 60 -14.14 2.37 11.18
N ARG A 61 -12.82 2.23 11.08
CA ARG A 61 -12.10 2.47 9.81
C ARG A 61 -12.54 1.47 8.72
N MET A 62 -12.71 0.21 9.08
CA MET A 62 -13.17 -0.82 8.14
C MET A 62 -14.61 -0.59 7.70
N ASP A 63 -15.50 -0.14 8.60
CA ASP A 63 -16.89 0.21 8.25
C ASP A 63 -16.92 1.35 7.20
N GLU A 64 -16.04 2.34 7.35
CA GLU A 64 -15.90 3.42 6.35
C GLU A 64 -15.35 2.88 5.02
N PHE A 65 -14.36 1.99 5.07
CA PHE A 65 -13.77 1.36 3.88
C PHE A 65 -14.76 0.49 3.12
N GLU A 66 -15.71 -0.18 3.78
CA GLU A 66 -16.76 -0.96 3.11
C GLU A 66 -17.54 -0.17 2.06
N ARG A 67 -17.61 1.15 2.20
CA ARG A 67 -18.22 2.01 1.17
C ARG A 67 -17.42 1.99 -0.13
N ILE A 68 -16.09 1.86 -0.06
CA ILE A 68 -15.22 1.68 -1.22
C ILE A 68 -15.48 0.32 -1.87
N ASP A 69 -15.57 -0.75 -1.09
CA ASP A 69 -15.90 -2.10 -1.60
C ASP A 69 -17.21 -2.08 -2.38
N ARG A 70 -18.23 -1.39 -1.88
CA ARG A 70 -19.54 -1.26 -2.56
C ARG A 70 -19.41 -0.49 -3.89
N LEU A 71 -18.61 0.57 -3.92
CA LEU A 71 -18.36 1.34 -5.15
C LEU A 71 -17.58 0.54 -6.20
N LEU A 72 -16.78 -0.43 -5.76
CA LEU A 72 -15.97 -1.29 -6.62
C LEU A 72 -16.63 -2.66 -6.89
N ALA A 73 -17.89 -2.84 -6.48
CA ALA A 73 -18.60 -4.11 -6.68
C ALA A 73 -18.64 -4.55 -8.15
N ASP A 74 -18.96 -3.64 -9.07
CA ASP A 74 -19.07 -3.95 -10.49
C ASP A 74 -17.76 -4.47 -11.12
N PRO A 75 -16.61 -3.77 -11.00
CA PRO A 75 -15.35 -4.29 -11.51
C PRO A 75 -14.92 -5.59 -10.83
N ILE A 76 -15.20 -5.78 -9.53
CA ILE A 76 -14.87 -7.02 -8.80
C ILE A 76 -15.75 -8.19 -9.31
N VAL A 77 -17.06 -7.97 -9.48
CA VAL A 77 -17.97 -8.99 -10.04
C VAL A 77 -17.58 -9.34 -11.47
N THR A 78 -17.24 -8.32 -12.28
CA THR A 78 -16.76 -8.55 -13.66
C THR A 78 -15.46 -9.37 -13.66
N ALA A 79 -14.53 -9.13 -12.75
CA ALA A 79 -13.30 -9.88 -12.63
C ALA A 79 -13.56 -11.37 -12.38
N ARG A 80 -14.58 -11.72 -11.60
CA ARG A 80 -14.96 -13.13 -11.34
C ARG A 80 -15.39 -13.86 -12.61
N THR A 81 -15.96 -13.17 -13.60
CA THR A 81 -16.37 -13.80 -14.88
C THR A 81 -15.17 -14.31 -15.70
N VAL A 82 -13.97 -13.81 -15.43
CA VAL A 82 -12.73 -14.23 -16.07
C VAL A 82 -11.82 -15.02 -15.11
N GLY A 83 -12.39 -15.53 -14.01
CA GLY A 83 -11.71 -16.40 -13.04
C GLY A 83 -10.85 -15.69 -12.01
N VAL A 84 -10.99 -14.36 -11.84
CA VAL A 84 -10.29 -13.61 -10.80
C VAL A 84 -11.16 -13.56 -9.53
N HIS A 85 -10.59 -14.10 -8.44
CA HIS A 85 -11.21 -14.11 -7.11
C HIS A 85 -10.35 -13.28 -6.16
N THR A 86 -10.64 -11.99 -6.08
CA THR A 86 -9.86 -11.03 -5.30
C THR A 86 -10.72 -10.27 -4.30
N VAL A 87 -10.10 -9.78 -3.25
CA VAL A 87 -10.66 -8.81 -2.31
C VAL A 87 -9.66 -7.66 -2.13
N LEU A 88 -10.15 -6.52 -1.64
CA LEU A 88 -9.30 -5.41 -1.26
C LEU A 88 -8.86 -5.58 0.19
N ILE A 89 -7.56 -5.49 0.43
CA ILE A 89 -6.96 -5.52 1.77
C ILE A 89 -6.44 -4.13 2.12
N PRO A 90 -7.19 -3.33 2.90
CA PRO A 90 -6.79 -1.97 3.19
C PRO A 90 -5.83 -1.87 4.37
N THR A 91 -4.82 -1.02 4.22
CA THR A 91 -4.04 -0.42 5.29
C THR A 91 -4.42 1.06 5.36
N LEU A 92 -5.11 1.46 6.43
CA LEU A 92 -5.66 2.80 6.61
C LEU A 92 -4.81 3.55 7.63
N LYS A 93 -4.22 4.67 7.23
CA LYS A 93 -3.29 5.48 8.04
C LYS A 93 -3.64 6.95 7.98
N THR A 94 -3.50 7.62 9.11
CA THR A 94 -3.41 9.09 9.12
C THR A 94 -2.01 9.52 8.66
N PRO A 95 -1.82 10.81 8.26
CA PRO A 95 -0.48 11.32 7.95
C PRO A 95 0.52 11.14 9.09
N ASP A 96 0.09 11.27 10.34
CA ASP A 96 0.96 11.09 11.50
C ASP A 96 1.32 9.61 11.72
N GLU A 97 0.39 8.70 11.53
CA GLU A 97 0.66 7.26 11.56
C GLU A 97 1.59 6.82 10.41
N LEU A 98 1.48 7.44 9.24
CA LEU A 98 2.43 7.23 8.14
C LEU A 98 3.84 7.64 8.58
N ARG A 99 3.99 8.84 9.15
CA ARG A 99 5.29 9.37 9.62
C ARG A 99 5.88 8.58 10.77
N ALA A 100 5.04 7.97 11.61
CA ALA A 100 5.51 7.09 12.69
C ALA A 100 6.26 5.85 12.19
N GLY A 101 6.08 5.51 10.90
CA GLY A 101 6.80 4.43 10.26
C GLY A 101 6.17 3.05 10.45
N SER A 102 6.54 2.14 9.57
CA SER A 102 6.18 0.72 9.64
C SER A 102 7.15 -0.09 8.77
N PRO A 103 7.51 -1.32 9.17
CA PRO A 103 8.28 -2.23 8.33
C PRO A 103 7.67 -2.46 6.94
N LEU A 104 6.34 -2.35 6.83
CA LEU A 104 5.61 -2.47 5.56
C LEU A 104 6.11 -1.48 4.51
N TYR A 105 6.51 -0.28 4.90
CA TYR A 105 6.92 0.76 3.96
C TYR A 105 8.30 0.52 3.34
N LEU A 106 9.12 -0.36 3.93
CA LEU A 106 10.44 -0.71 3.38
C LEU A 106 10.32 -1.25 1.96
N ASP A 107 9.38 -2.17 1.73
CA ASP A 107 9.13 -2.74 0.40
C ASP A 107 8.42 -1.76 -0.53
N MET A 108 7.62 -0.84 0.01
CA MET A 108 6.92 0.15 -0.78
C MET A 108 7.85 1.17 -1.45
N THR A 109 9.09 1.32 -0.99
CA THR A 109 10.05 2.29 -1.55
C THR A 109 10.30 2.09 -3.05
N ASP A 110 10.24 0.85 -3.53
CA ASP A 110 10.46 0.50 -4.94
C ASP A 110 9.33 -0.37 -5.55
N GLN A 111 8.40 -0.87 -4.75
CA GLN A 111 7.38 -1.82 -5.20
C GLN A 111 5.95 -1.28 -5.14
N ALA A 112 5.71 -0.10 -4.57
CA ALA A 112 4.39 0.51 -4.55
C ALA A 112 4.06 1.22 -5.87
N ARG A 113 2.78 1.14 -6.26
CA ARG A 113 2.20 1.98 -7.33
C ARG A 113 1.32 3.03 -6.66
N ILE A 114 1.74 4.28 -6.71
CA ILE A 114 0.95 5.41 -6.21
C ILE A 114 -0.10 5.75 -7.26
N LEU A 115 -1.38 5.71 -6.85
CA LEU A 115 -2.54 5.96 -7.73
C LEU A 115 -3.07 7.39 -7.56
N TYR A 116 -2.95 7.94 -6.37
CA TYR A 116 -3.35 9.30 -6.01
C TYR A 116 -2.44 9.81 -4.90
N ASP A 117 -1.96 11.04 -5.01
CA ASP A 117 -1.07 11.61 -4.00
C ASP A 117 -1.14 13.14 -4.00
N ARG A 118 -2.04 13.66 -3.18
CA ARG A 118 -2.24 15.10 -3.04
C ARG A 118 -1.03 15.75 -2.37
N GLY A 119 -0.42 16.70 -3.08
CA GLY A 119 0.78 17.41 -2.58
C GLY A 119 2.02 16.53 -2.46
N GLY A 120 2.01 15.31 -2.99
CA GLY A 120 3.18 14.43 -2.96
C GLY A 120 3.55 13.89 -1.59
N LEU A 121 2.58 13.78 -0.66
CA LEU A 121 2.85 13.34 0.72
C LEU A 121 3.48 11.94 0.77
N LEU A 122 2.87 10.97 0.11
CA LEU A 122 3.36 9.59 0.13
C LEU A 122 4.64 9.45 -0.69
N ARG A 123 4.71 10.07 -1.86
CA ARG A 123 5.92 10.06 -2.69
C ARG A 123 7.11 10.63 -1.92
N GLY A 124 6.94 11.79 -1.30
CA GLY A 124 7.98 12.42 -0.49
C GLY A 124 8.43 11.55 0.66
N TYR A 125 7.50 10.93 1.38
CA TYR A 125 7.81 10.01 2.47
C TYR A 125 8.61 8.78 2.00
N LEU A 126 8.17 8.14 0.93
CA LEU A 126 8.84 6.94 0.40
C LEU A 126 10.22 7.28 -0.19
N ASP A 127 10.38 8.42 -0.85
CA ASP A 127 11.67 8.86 -1.37
C ASP A 127 12.66 9.17 -0.24
N ASP A 128 12.21 9.79 0.85
CA ASP A 128 13.02 10.00 2.04
C ASP A 128 13.43 8.69 2.71
N LEU A 129 12.50 7.75 2.84
CA LEU A 129 12.77 6.43 3.39
C LEU A 129 13.79 5.67 2.52
N ALA A 130 13.61 5.67 1.20
CA ALA A 130 14.55 5.06 0.26
C ALA A 130 15.97 5.63 0.40
N ARG A 131 16.09 6.95 0.57
CA ARG A 131 17.38 7.63 0.77
C ARG A 131 18.03 7.21 2.08
N ARG A 132 17.26 7.12 3.17
CA ARG A 132 17.77 6.66 4.48
C ARG A 132 18.24 5.21 4.43
N LEU A 133 17.48 4.34 3.77
CA LEU A 133 17.88 2.94 3.56
C LEU A 133 19.19 2.86 2.76
N GLN A 134 19.35 3.67 1.73
CA GLN A 134 20.58 3.73 0.94
C GLN A 134 21.78 4.18 1.77
N ILE A 135 21.63 5.21 2.61
CA ILE A 135 22.69 5.73 3.51
C ILE A 135 23.10 4.65 4.50
N LEU A 136 22.16 3.87 5.03
CA LEU A 136 22.44 2.76 5.95
C LEU A 136 23.11 1.56 5.27
N GLY A 137 23.09 1.49 3.94
CA GLY A 137 23.51 0.30 3.20
C GLY A 137 22.50 -0.85 3.34
N ALA A 138 21.24 -0.53 3.62
CA ALA A 138 20.18 -1.52 3.80
C ALA A 138 19.99 -2.35 2.53
N ARG A 139 19.71 -3.64 2.72
CA ARG A 139 19.52 -4.58 1.61
C ARG A 139 18.52 -5.67 1.97
N ARG A 140 17.90 -6.25 0.94
CA ARG A 140 17.12 -7.48 1.06
C ARG A 140 18.07 -8.67 1.03
N VAL A 141 17.93 -9.57 2.00
CA VAL A 141 18.72 -10.80 2.09
C VAL A 141 17.78 -11.97 1.86
N PRO A 142 18.01 -12.83 0.83
CA PRO A 142 17.20 -14.00 0.58
C PRO A 142 17.22 -14.96 1.77
N PHE A 143 16.06 -15.46 2.17
CA PHE A 143 15.91 -16.43 3.24
C PHE A 143 14.62 -17.26 3.08
N GLY A 144 14.72 -18.59 3.10
CA GLY A 144 13.56 -19.48 3.17
C GLY A 144 12.50 -19.30 2.07
N GLY A 145 12.88 -18.98 0.82
CA GLY A 145 11.97 -18.71 -0.29
C GLY A 145 11.41 -17.28 -0.31
N GLY A 146 11.75 -16.45 0.66
CA GLY A 146 11.47 -15.03 0.72
C GLY A 146 12.74 -14.22 0.96
N TYR A 147 12.63 -13.15 1.73
CA TYR A 147 13.77 -12.32 2.16
C TYR A 147 13.44 -11.60 3.48
N TYR A 148 14.49 -11.09 4.11
CA TYR A 148 14.37 -10.10 5.18
C TYR A 148 15.21 -8.86 4.85
N TRP A 149 14.91 -7.75 5.51
CA TRP A 149 15.70 -6.54 5.41
C TRP A 149 16.84 -6.56 6.44
N GLU A 150 18.06 -6.43 5.94
CA GLU A 150 19.22 -6.10 6.74
C GLU A 150 19.45 -4.60 6.67
N LEU A 151 19.03 -3.86 7.70
CA LEU A 151 18.97 -2.40 7.66
C LEU A 151 20.34 -1.74 7.72
N LYS A 152 21.26 -2.33 8.47
CA LYS A 152 22.62 -1.82 8.67
C LYS A 152 23.62 -2.97 8.74
N PRO A 153 24.20 -3.40 7.60
CA PRO A 153 25.12 -4.54 7.54
C PRO A 153 26.38 -4.39 8.42
N ASP A 154 26.83 -3.14 8.63
CA ASP A 154 27.99 -2.78 9.45
C ASP A 154 27.62 -2.36 10.88
N PHE A 155 26.44 -2.81 11.37
CA PHE A 155 25.94 -2.49 12.70
C PHE A 155 26.95 -2.88 13.79
N ARG A 156 27.20 -1.94 14.71
CA ARG A 156 28.01 -2.14 15.91
C ARG A 156 27.17 -1.92 17.16
N TRP A 157 27.52 -2.61 18.22
CA TRP A 157 26.86 -2.43 19.49
C TRP A 157 26.87 -0.95 19.94
N GLY A 158 25.70 -0.41 20.21
CA GLY A 158 25.50 1.02 20.54
C GLY A 158 25.08 1.90 19.38
N ASP A 159 25.10 1.41 18.14
CA ASP A 159 24.55 2.12 16.99
C ASP A 159 23.04 2.30 17.12
N ARG A 160 22.53 3.42 16.58
CA ARG A 160 21.10 3.67 16.39
C ARG A 160 20.76 3.60 14.93
N ILE A 161 19.60 3.00 14.64
CA ILE A 161 19.01 2.98 13.30
C ILE A 161 17.80 3.91 13.33
N GLU A 162 17.86 4.98 12.54
CA GLU A 162 16.77 5.94 12.38
C GLU A 162 16.25 5.85 10.93
N LEU A 163 14.95 5.54 10.80
CA LEU A 163 14.26 5.43 9.53
C LEU A 163 13.18 6.51 9.39
#